data_4abdd715a7bfbe8e94d4969862b9b19b
#
_entry.id   4abdd715a7bfbe8e94d4969862b9b19b
#
_cell.length_a   1.000
_cell.length_b   1.000
_cell.length_c   1.000
_cell.angle_alpha   90.00
_cell.angle_beta   90.00
_cell.angle_gamma   90.00
#
_symmetry.space_group_name_H-M   'P 1'
#
loop_
_entity.id
_entity.type
_entity.pdbx_description
1 polymer ?
#
loop_
_entity_poly.entity_id
_entity_poly.type
_entity_poly.pdbx_seq_one_letter_code
_entity_poly.pdbx_strand_id
1 'polypeptide(L)' 'MVKITFKLSDRGTVEMDIPHALELKALIDQYSVTAKTDLGGYIAVRNGKVISTETLVEDNDEIDIFPAISGG' A
#
# COMPACT_ATOMS: atom_id res chain seq x y z
N MET A 1 5.22 -10.76 7.47
CA MET A 1 5.22 -9.31 7.23
C MET A 1 4.78 -8.98 5.81
N VAL A 2 4.13 -7.86 5.65
CA VAL A 2 3.77 -7.35 4.34
C VAL A 2 4.78 -6.30 3.95
N LYS A 3 5.29 -6.41 2.72
CA LYS A 3 6.24 -5.43 2.21
C LYS A 3 5.52 -4.49 1.24
N ILE A 4 5.58 -3.21 1.51
CA ILE A 4 4.97 -2.19 0.67
C ILE A 4 6.05 -1.29 0.13
N THR A 5 6.17 -1.21 -1.19
CA THR A 5 7.15 -0.36 -1.85
C THR A 5 6.42 0.80 -2.50
N PHE A 6 6.81 2.01 -2.12
CA PHE A 6 6.24 3.23 -2.69
C PHE A 6 7.07 3.64 -3.89
N LYS A 7 6.55 3.35 -5.08
CA LYS A 7 7.23 3.69 -6.33
C LYS A 7 7.11 5.18 -6.60
N LEU A 8 8.08 5.72 -7.30
CA LEU A 8 8.11 7.13 -7.70
C LEU A 8 7.98 8.07 -6.49
N SER A 9 8.57 7.66 -5.38
CA SER A 9 8.45 8.38 -4.11
C SER A 9 9.72 8.17 -3.32
N ASP A 10 9.99 9.09 -2.40
CA ASP A 10 11.15 9.00 -1.51
C ASP A 10 10.89 8.07 -0.33
N ARG A 11 9.69 7.51 -0.21
CA ARG A 11 9.33 6.70 0.95
C ARG A 11 10.00 5.34 0.98
N GLY A 12 10.36 4.80 -0.20
CA GLY A 12 11.04 3.52 -0.28
C GLY A 12 10.13 2.34 0.07
N THR A 13 10.69 1.37 0.77
CA THR A 13 9.98 0.16 1.15
C THR A 13 9.71 0.15 2.63
N VAL A 14 8.49 -0.23 3.00
CA VAL A 14 8.05 -0.33 4.38
C VAL A 14 7.57 -1.76 4.63
N GLU A 15 7.94 -2.32 5.77
CA GLU A 15 7.45 -3.63 6.18
C GLU A 15 6.45 -3.44 7.32
N MET A 16 5.31 -4.11 7.20
CA MET A 16 4.26 -4.01 8.20
C MET A 16 3.82 -5.39 8.67
N ASP A 17 3.68 -5.54 9.98
CA ASP A 17 3.11 -6.73 10.57
C ASP A 17 1.60 -6.63 10.56
N ILE A 18 0.95 -7.72 10.20
CA ILE A 18 -0.51 -7.79 10.26
C ILE A 18 -0.91 -9.04 11.06
N PRO A 19 -1.90 -8.93 11.95
CA PRO A 19 -2.33 -10.07 12.76
C PRO A 19 -3.13 -11.09 11.96
N HIS A 20 -3.73 -10.66 10.87
CA HIS A 20 -4.51 -11.50 9.97
C HIS A 20 -4.65 -10.75 8.65
N ALA A 21 -5.22 -11.40 7.64
CA ALA A 21 -5.45 -10.75 6.36
C ALA A 21 -6.32 -9.50 6.55
N LEU A 22 -5.91 -8.41 5.92
CA LEU A 22 -6.60 -7.13 5.99
C LEU A 22 -6.82 -6.59 4.59
N GLU A 23 -7.87 -5.79 4.42
CA GLU A 23 -8.05 -5.08 3.17
C GLU A 23 -6.91 -4.08 2.98
N LEU A 24 -6.50 -3.89 1.73
CA LEU A 24 -5.40 -2.98 1.43
C LEU A 24 -5.64 -1.58 1.99
N LYS A 25 -6.85 -1.08 1.86
CA LYS A 25 -7.17 0.27 2.37
C LYS A 25 -6.92 0.39 3.88
N ALA A 26 -7.19 -0.68 4.62
CA ALA A 26 -6.95 -0.67 6.06
C ALA A 26 -5.45 -0.58 6.37
N LEU A 27 -4.63 -1.29 5.59
CA LEU A 27 -3.18 -1.21 5.75
C LEU A 27 -2.66 0.18 5.41
N ILE A 28 -3.13 0.75 4.33
CA ILE A 28 -2.68 2.08 3.91
C ILE A 28 -3.13 3.14 4.91
N ASP A 29 -4.35 3.02 5.43
CA ASP A 29 -4.82 3.93 6.48
C ASP A 29 -3.95 3.86 7.71
N GLN A 30 -3.60 2.65 8.13
CA GLN A 30 -2.73 2.42 9.27
C GLN A 30 -1.36 3.05 9.06
N TYR A 31 -0.81 2.87 7.87
CA TYR A 31 0.48 3.48 7.52
C TYR A 31 0.38 5.02 7.55
N SER A 32 -0.70 5.57 7.00
CA SER A 32 -0.90 7.02 6.93
C SER A 32 -0.96 7.63 8.33
N VAL A 33 -1.63 6.98 9.25
CA VAL A 33 -1.71 7.45 10.64
C VAL A 33 -0.33 7.39 11.30
N THR A 34 0.37 6.27 11.14
CA THR A 34 1.70 6.09 11.76
C THR A 34 2.71 7.06 11.21
N ALA A 35 2.72 7.28 9.91
CA ALA A 35 3.67 8.17 9.25
C ALA A 35 3.22 9.64 9.26
N LYS A 36 2.01 9.90 9.74
CA LYS A 36 1.42 11.24 9.78
C LYS A 36 1.42 11.88 8.41
N THR A 37 1.02 11.13 7.41
CA THR A 37 1.02 11.59 6.03
C THR A 37 -0.29 11.20 5.37
N ASP A 38 -0.71 11.99 4.40
CA ASP A 38 -1.86 11.70 3.58
C ASP A 38 -1.35 11.27 2.21
N LEU A 39 -1.60 10.02 1.84
CA LEU A 39 -1.14 9.52 0.56
C LEU A 39 -2.02 9.95 -0.60
N GLY A 40 -3.24 10.40 -0.32
CA GLY A 40 -4.18 10.72 -1.38
C GLY A 40 -4.53 9.49 -2.21
N GLY A 41 -4.74 9.68 -3.51
CA GLY A 41 -5.01 8.58 -4.40
C GLY A 41 -3.76 7.75 -4.69
N TYR A 42 -3.94 6.47 -4.91
CA TYR A 42 -2.84 5.58 -5.25
C TYR A 42 -3.34 4.39 -6.06
N ILE A 43 -2.41 3.75 -6.74
CA ILE A 43 -2.66 2.52 -7.49
C ILE A 43 -1.79 1.44 -6.87
N ALA A 44 -2.38 0.32 -6.51
CA ALA A 44 -1.65 -0.79 -5.92
C ALA A 44 -1.49 -1.92 -6.92
N VAL A 45 -0.30 -2.51 -6.94
CA VAL A 45 0.02 -3.61 -7.83
C VAL A 45 0.60 -4.74 -7.00
N ARG A 46 0.11 -5.95 -7.23
CA ARG A 46 0.63 -7.16 -6.59
C ARG A 46 0.87 -8.21 -7.67
N ASN A 47 2.08 -8.74 -7.73
CA ASN A 47 2.48 -9.75 -8.72
C ASN A 47 2.23 -9.28 -10.15
N GLY A 48 2.48 -8.01 -10.41
CA GLY A 48 2.32 -7.44 -11.75
C GLY A 48 0.88 -7.12 -12.13
N LYS A 49 -0.06 -7.25 -11.20
CA LYS A 49 -1.48 -6.98 -11.47
C LYS A 49 -2.00 -5.88 -10.57
N VAL A 50 -2.79 -4.98 -11.14
CA VAL A 50 -3.44 -3.94 -10.36
C VAL A 50 -4.50 -4.60 -9.46
N ILE A 51 -4.49 -4.23 -8.19
CA ILE A 51 -5.46 -4.73 -7.22
C ILE A 51 -6.27 -3.55 -6.69
N SER A 52 -7.46 -3.87 -6.18
CA SER A 52 -8.32 -2.85 -5.61
C SER A 52 -7.97 -2.59 -4.14
N THR A 53 -8.46 -1.48 -3.61
CA THR A 53 -8.25 -1.15 -2.20
C THR A 53 -8.98 -2.12 -1.27
N GLU A 54 -9.92 -2.88 -1.79
CA GLU A 54 -10.67 -3.87 -1.02
C GLU A 54 -10.05 -5.26 -1.08
N THR A 55 -9.00 -5.44 -1.86
CA THR A 55 -8.31 -6.72 -1.95
C THR A 55 -7.68 -7.07 -0.61
N LEU A 56 -7.85 -8.31 -0.18
CA LEU A 56 -7.23 -8.78 1.05
C LEU A 56 -5.74 -8.97 0.84
N VAL A 57 -4.98 -8.41 1.75
CA VAL A 57 -3.52 -8.55 1.78
C VAL A 57 -3.19 -9.55 2.88
N GLU A 58 -2.36 -10.52 2.55
CA GLU A 58 -1.98 -11.56 3.49
C GLU A 58 -0.51 -11.42 3.87
N ASP A 59 -0.13 -12.16 4.90
CA ASP A 59 1.26 -12.17 5.35
C ASP A 59 2.17 -12.60 4.20
N ASN A 60 3.33 -11.95 4.12
CA ASN A 60 4.33 -12.18 3.08
C ASN A 60 3.97 -11.64 1.70
N ASP A 61 2.88 -10.91 1.58
CA ASP A 61 2.56 -10.24 0.32
C ASP A 61 3.51 -9.07 0.08
N GLU A 62 3.78 -8.81 -1.19
CA GLU A 62 4.57 -7.66 -1.62
C GLU A 62 3.70 -6.80 -2.51
N ILE A 63 3.52 -5.55 -2.10
CA ILE A 63 2.63 -4.62 -2.78
C ILE A 63 3.45 -3.42 -3.26
N ASP A 64 3.27 -3.05 -4.51
CA ASP A 64 3.85 -1.82 -5.06
C ASP A 64 2.77 -0.75 -5.10
N ILE A 65 3.06 0.41 -4.55
CA ILE A 65 2.13 1.54 -4.53
C ILE A 65 2.67 2.63 -5.45
N PHE A 66 1.85 3.03 -6.40
CA PHE A 66 2.16 4.12 -7.32
C PHE A 66 1.26 5.30 -7.00
N PRO A 67 1.79 6.53 -7.03
CA PRO A 67 0.94 7.69 -6.83
C PRO A 67 -0.05 7.81 -7.99
N ALA A 68 -1.32 8.04 -7.65
CA ALA A 68 -2.31 8.33 -8.66
C ALA A 68 -2.19 9.81 -9.00
N ILE A 69 -1.60 10.11 -10.14
CA ILE A 69 -1.47 11.47 -10.58
C ILE A 69 -2.76 11.87 -11.27
N SER A 70 -3.54 12.72 -10.63
CA SER A 70 -4.72 13.25 -11.29
C SER A 70 -4.23 14.22 -12.36
N GLY A 71 -4.59 13.94 -13.59
CA GLY A 71 -4.15 14.76 -14.70
C GLY A 71 -4.92 16.06 -14.83
N GLY A 72 -5.49 16.51 -13.76
CA GLY A 72 -6.26 17.75 -13.80
C GLY A 72 -5.41 18.96 -13.72
#